data_c2409a5a0cd21d0f7e8921b6fb9e024d
#
_entry.id   c2409a5a0cd21d0f7e8921b6fb9e024d
#
_cell.length_a   1.000
_cell.length_b   1.000
_cell.length_c   1.000
_cell.angle_alpha   90.00
_cell.angle_beta   90.00
_cell.angle_gamma   90.00
#
_symmetry.space_group_name_H-M   'P 1'
#
loop_
_entity.id
_entity.type
_entity.pdbx_description
1 polymer ?
#
loop_
_entity_poly.entity_id
_entity_poly.type
_entity_poly.pdbx_seq_one_letter_code
_entity_poly.pdbx_strand_id
1 'polypeptide(L)'
;MAGVGVLGEGGSRWINSGAMKNQGFEFNLGYRNKTAFGLTYDLNGNISTYRNEILELPETVAANGKFGGNGVKSVVGHTYGAQVGYIADGIFKSQDEVDNHATQEGAAVGRIRYRDIDHNGVIDERDQNWIYDPTPSFSYGL
;
A
#
# COMPACT_ATOMS: atom_id res chain seq x y z
N MET A 1 -6.14 15.12 7.01
CA MET A 1 -6.37 16.24 7.93
C MET A 1 -6.90 15.70 9.25
N ALA A 2 -6.27 16.03 10.35
CA ALA A 2 -6.70 15.64 11.68
C ALA A 2 -7.39 16.83 12.37
N GLY A 3 -8.51 16.60 13.04
CA GLY A 3 -9.21 17.60 13.81
C GLY A 3 -8.70 17.64 15.26
N VAL A 4 -8.34 18.79 15.76
CA VAL A 4 -7.98 18.99 17.16
C VAL A 4 -9.11 19.78 17.83
N GLY A 5 -9.77 19.15 18.82
CA GLY A 5 -10.77 19.82 19.64
C GLY A 5 -10.10 20.79 20.63
N VAL A 6 -10.57 22.04 20.67
CA VAL A 6 -10.15 23.01 21.69
C VAL A 6 -11.15 22.94 22.85
N LEU A 7 -10.65 22.76 24.06
CA LEU A 7 -11.45 22.77 25.28
C LEU A 7 -12.20 24.12 25.42
N GLY A 8 -13.53 24.09 25.30
CA GLY A 8 -14.40 25.26 25.53
C GLY A 8 -15.26 25.71 24.35
N GLU A 9 -14.91 25.40 23.12
CA GLU A 9 -15.75 25.63 21.95
C GLU A 9 -15.82 24.36 21.13
N GLY A 10 -16.95 23.69 21.07
CA GLY A 10 -17.18 22.41 20.40
C GLY A 10 -16.99 22.44 18.88
N GLY A 11 -15.84 22.93 18.41
CA GLY A 11 -15.47 23.02 17.01
C GLY A 11 -14.21 22.20 16.69
N SER A 12 -14.22 21.46 15.59
CA SER A 12 -13.02 20.83 15.03
C SER A 12 -12.27 21.84 14.17
N ARG A 13 -10.97 21.99 14.40
CA ARG A 13 -10.08 22.84 13.62
C ARG A 13 -9.31 21.98 12.62
N TRP A 14 -9.32 22.36 11.36
CA TRP A 14 -8.47 21.77 10.34
C TRP A 14 -7.04 22.29 10.46
N ILE A 15 -6.09 21.38 10.54
CA ILE A 15 -4.66 21.71 10.56
C ILE A 15 -3.94 20.94 9.45
N ASN A 16 -2.93 21.56 8.85
CA ASN A 16 -2.01 20.88 7.95
C ASN A 16 -0.95 20.19 8.81
N SER A 17 -1.04 18.89 8.92
CA SER A 17 -0.18 18.11 9.83
C SER A 17 0.39 16.84 9.18
N GLY A 18 0.48 16.82 7.85
CA GLY A 18 1.10 15.74 7.12
C GLY A 18 1.76 16.23 5.84
N ALA A 19 2.76 15.51 5.38
CA ALA A 19 3.46 15.78 4.14
C ALA A 19 3.49 14.53 3.26
N MET A 20 3.29 14.73 1.96
CA MET A 20 3.33 13.70 0.94
C MET A 20 4.11 14.19 -0.27
N LYS A 21 4.92 13.32 -0.82
CA LYS A 21 5.72 13.58 -2.02
C LYS A 21 5.16 12.78 -3.18
N ASN A 22 4.93 13.47 -4.29
CA ASN A 22 4.60 12.87 -5.56
C ASN A 22 5.75 13.15 -6.54
N GLN A 23 6.24 12.15 -7.21
CA GLN A 23 7.25 12.29 -8.23
C GLN A 23 7.03 11.28 -9.35
N GLY A 24 7.43 11.66 -10.55
CA GLY A 24 7.29 10.80 -11.72
C GLY A 24 7.85 11.51 -12.93
N PHE A 25 7.83 10.80 -14.04
CA PHE A 25 8.16 11.38 -15.29
C PHE A 25 7.26 10.86 -16.42
N GLU A 26 7.05 11.68 -17.40
CA GLU A 26 6.21 11.37 -18.55
C GLU A 26 7.00 11.65 -19.82
N PHE A 27 6.92 10.72 -20.76
CA PHE A 27 7.52 10.85 -22.07
C PHE A 27 6.47 10.56 -23.13
N ASN A 28 6.33 11.49 -24.09
CA ASN A 28 5.43 11.37 -25.22
C ASN A 28 6.24 11.43 -26.52
N LEU A 29 5.97 10.51 -27.44
CA LEU A 29 6.57 10.46 -28.75
C LEU A 29 5.48 10.39 -29.82
N GLY A 30 5.49 11.35 -30.74
CA GLY A 30 4.62 11.36 -31.90
C GLY A 30 5.44 11.24 -33.19
N TYR A 31 4.98 10.39 -34.10
CA TYR A 31 5.58 10.26 -35.43
C TYR A 31 4.49 10.27 -36.50
N ARG A 32 4.57 11.25 -37.41
CA ARG A 32 3.67 11.37 -38.54
C ARG A 32 4.46 11.32 -39.83
N ASN A 33 3.99 10.51 -40.77
CA ASN A 33 4.60 10.43 -42.10
C ASN A 33 3.56 10.13 -43.17
N LYS A 34 3.97 10.36 -44.46
CA LYS A 34 3.18 10.06 -45.65
C LYS A 34 4.03 9.22 -46.59
N THR A 35 3.49 8.09 -47.02
CA THR A 35 4.15 7.22 -47.99
C THR A 35 4.09 7.80 -49.41
N ALA A 36 4.97 7.34 -50.31
CA ALA A 36 5.00 7.76 -51.70
C ALA A 36 3.71 7.45 -52.45
N PHE A 37 2.93 6.44 -52.03
CA PHE A 37 1.63 6.09 -52.61
C PHE A 37 0.44 6.77 -51.93
N GLY A 38 0.66 7.76 -51.05
CA GLY A 38 -0.36 8.65 -50.51
C GLY A 38 -0.94 8.25 -49.15
N LEU A 39 -0.54 7.13 -48.53
CA LEU A 39 -0.98 6.75 -47.19
C LEU A 39 -0.32 7.67 -46.17
N THR A 40 -1.12 8.33 -45.34
CA THR A 40 -0.67 9.11 -44.19
C THR A 40 -0.90 8.28 -42.91
N TYR A 41 0.09 8.19 -42.08
CA TYR A 41 -0.01 7.54 -40.79
C TYR A 41 0.56 8.42 -39.64
N ASP A 42 -0.06 8.29 -38.50
CA ASP A 42 0.24 9.03 -37.28
C ASP A 42 0.34 8.02 -36.14
N LEU A 43 1.51 7.91 -35.53
CA LEU A 43 1.81 7.02 -34.41
C LEU A 43 2.13 7.87 -33.20
N ASN A 44 1.41 7.66 -32.12
CA ASN A 44 1.66 8.35 -30.85
C ASN A 44 1.85 7.32 -29.76
N GLY A 45 2.95 7.45 -29.03
CA GLY A 45 3.22 6.61 -27.89
C GLY A 45 3.50 7.46 -26.64
N ASN A 46 3.02 7.03 -25.51
CA ASN A 46 3.35 7.64 -24.22
C ASN A 46 3.81 6.60 -23.21
N ILE A 47 4.64 7.05 -22.32
CA ILE A 47 5.11 6.29 -21.18
C ILE A 47 5.19 7.21 -19.97
N SER A 48 4.68 6.77 -18.85
CA SER A 48 4.76 7.54 -17.60
C SER A 48 5.09 6.66 -16.41
N THR A 49 5.83 7.24 -15.47
CA THR A 49 6.08 6.65 -14.17
C THR A 49 5.53 7.58 -13.09
N TYR A 50 5.02 7.01 -12.02
CA TYR A 50 4.48 7.76 -10.91
C TYR A 50 4.81 7.05 -9.60
N ARG A 51 5.27 7.83 -8.63
CA ARG A 51 5.50 7.36 -7.26
C ARG A 51 4.96 8.37 -6.28
N ASN A 52 4.22 7.87 -5.32
CA ASN A 52 3.66 8.59 -4.19
C ASN A 52 4.33 8.08 -2.90
N GLU A 53 4.66 8.97 -1.99
CA GLU A 53 5.28 8.61 -0.72
C GLU A 53 4.82 9.57 0.38
N ILE A 54 4.37 9.01 1.50
CA ILE A 54 4.03 9.78 2.70
C ILE A 54 5.33 10.08 3.44
N LEU A 55 5.64 11.36 3.62
CA LEU A 55 6.86 11.81 4.30
C LEU A 55 6.62 12.05 5.79
N GLU A 56 5.42 12.52 6.15
CA GLU A 56 5.08 12.89 7.51
C GLU A 56 3.61 12.65 7.79
N LEU A 57 3.31 12.17 8.98
CA LEU A 57 1.94 12.03 9.51
C LEU A 57 1.86 12.66 10.90
N PRO A 58 0.69 13.19 11.30
CA PRO A 58 0.47 13.64 12.66
C PRO A 58 0.73 12.52 13.66
N GLU A 59 1.29 12.86 14.82
CA GLU A 59 1.52 11.88 15.89
C GLU A 59 0.24 11.12 16.29
N THR A 60 -0.91 11.80 16.28
CA THR A 60 -2.21 11.19 16.59
C THR A 60 -2.63 10.12 15.59
N VAL A 61 -2.18 10.21 14.33
CA VAL A 61 -2.43 9.21 13.29
C VAL A 61 -1.37 8.10 13.35
N ALA A 62 -0.11 8.46 13.58
CA ALA A 62 1.00 7.53 13.71
C ALA A 62 0.90 6.67 14.98
N ALA A 63 0.37 7.24 16.09
CA ALA A 63 0.22 6.56 17.36
C ALA A 63 -0.93 5.53 17.43
N ASN A 64 -1.91 5.62 16.52
CA ASN A 64 -3.06 4.70 16.47
C ASN A 64 -2.74 3.29 15.95
N GLY A 65 -1.53 2.85 16.22
CA GLY A 65 -1.07 1.53 15.82
C GLY A 65 -0.58 1.47 14.38
N LYS A 66 0.36 0.60 14.21
CA LYS A 66 1.05 0.37 12.93
C LYS A 66 0.07 0.06 11.80
N PHE A 67 -1.07 -0.54 12.13
CA PHE A 67 -2.04 -1.05 11.17
C PHE A 67 -3.46 -1.13 11.74
N GLY A 68 -4.22 -0.07 11.97
CA GLY A 68 -5.59 -0.08 12.52
C GLY A 68 -6.61 -0.79 11.63
N GLY A 69 -6.82 -2.01 11.84
CA GLY A 69 -8.00 -2.85 11.57
C GLY A 69 -8.60 -3.00 10.16
N ASN A 70 -8.28 -2.21 9.16
CA ASN A 70 -8.96 -2.27 7.85
C ASN A 70 -8.06 -2.58 6.65
N GLY A 71 -6.85 -3.04 6.86
CA GLY A 71 -5.95 -3.48 5.78
C GLY A 71 -5.45 -2.39 4.81
N VAL A 72 -5.93 -1.15 4.94
CA VAL A 72 -5.50 -0.01 4.12
C VAL A 72 -4.94 1.08 5.01
N LYS A 73 -3.70 1.46 4.80
CA LYS A 73 -3.02 2.38 5.71
C LYS A 73 -2.18 3.44 5.05
N SER A 74 -2.14 4.57 5.75
CA SER A 74 -1.19 5.63 5.48
C SER A 74 -0.04 5.52 6.48
N VAL A 75 1.15 5.14 6.02
CA VAL A 75 2.34 5.01 6.85
C VAL A 75 3.50 5.73 6.19
N VAL A 76 4.30 6.42 7.01
CA VAL A 76 5.48 7.16 6.55
C VAL A 76 6.44 6.23 5.78
N GLY A 77 6.96 6.71 4.66
CA GLY A 77 7.84 5.98 3.76
C GLY A 77 7.12 5.09 2.75
N HIS A 78 5.79 5.04 2.78
CA HIS A 78 4.98 4.21 1.89
C HIS A 78 3.96 5.05 1.10
N THR A 79 3.38 4.44 0.07
CA THR A 79 2.36 5.09 -0.74
C THR A 79 1.07 5.30 0.04
N TYR A 80 0.33 6.33 -0.31
CA TYR A 80 -1.01 6.54 0.25
C TYR A 80 -1.95 5.39 -0.13
N GLY A 81 -2.65 4.85 0.87
CA GLY A 81 -3.57 3.74 0.65
C GLY A 81 -2.91 2.38 0.40
N ALA A 82 -1.62 2.25 0.71
CA ALA A 82 -0.93 0.97 0.63
C ALA A 82 -1.62 -0.09 1.47
N GLN A 83 -1.69 -1.31 0.95
CA GLN A 83 -2.38 -2.41 1.61
C GLN A 83 -1.42 -3.20 2.51
N VAL A 84 -1.93 -3.56 3.66
CA VAL A 84 -1.23 -4.38 4.65
C VAL A 84 -2.05 -5.61 5.00
N GLY A 85 -1.38 -6.65 5.43
CA GLY A 85 -2.01 -7.89 5.86
C GLY A 85 -0.96 -8.89 6.30
N TYR A 86 -1.38 -10.11 6.59
CA TYR A 86 -0.50 -11.19 6.99
C TYR A 86 0.21 -11.80 5.78
N ILE A 87 1.48 -12.12 5.97
CA ILE A 87 2.26 -12.82 4.95
C ILE A 87 1.97 -14.32 5.04
N ALA A 88 1.40 -14.88 3.98
CA ALA A 88 1.20 -16.32 3.87
C ALA A 88 2.54 -17.04 3.70
N ASP A 89 2.78 -18.05 4.53
CA ASP A 89 3.95 -18.93 4.50
C ASP A 89 3.57 -20.37 4.07
N GLY A 90 2.55 -20.49 3.25
CA GLY A 90 2.01 -21.75 2.76
C GLY A 90 0.70 -22.16 3.42
N ILE A 91 0.47 -23.46 3.49
CA ILE A 91 -0.69 -24.08 4.14
C ILE A 91 -0.23 -25.12 5.14
N PHE A 92 -0.99 -25.33 6.21
CA PHE A 92 -0.76 -26.41 7.15
C PHE A 92 -1.02 -27.76 6.47
N LYS A 93 -0.02 -28.62 6.43
CA LYS A 93 -0.10 -29.95 5.77
C LYS A 93 -0.41 -31.08 6.75
N SER A 94 -0.16 -30.88 8.03
CA SER A 94 -0.38 -31.87 9.09
C SER A 94 -0.82 -31.21 10.39
N GLN A 95 -1.34 -32.00 11.31
CA GLN A 95 -1.68 -31.54 12.64
C GLN A 95 -0.42 -31.12 13.43
N ASP A 96 0.69 -31.83 13.22
CA ASP A 96 1.97 -31.47 13.87
C ASP A 96 2.45 -30.08 13.47
N GLU A 97 2.22 -29.67 12.20
CA GLU A 97 2.54 -28.30 11.77
C GLU A 97 1.65 -27.27 12.47
N VAL A 98 0.37 -27.57 12.71
CA VAL A 98 -0.54 -26.69 13.44
C VAL A 98 -0.11 -26.55 14.89
N ASP A 99 0.21 -27.68 15.54
CA ASP A 99 0.53 -27.73 16.97
C ASP A 99 1.90 -27.08 17.30
N ASN A 100 2.83 -27.07 16.35
CA ASN A 100 4.16 -26.47 16.51
C ASN A 100 4.28 -25.05 15.91
N HIS A 101 3.21 -24.51 15.35
CA HIS A 101 3.19 -23.15 14.82
C HIS A 101 2.85 -22.14 15.91
N ALA A 102 3.15 -20.85 15.65
CA ALA A 102 2.62 -19.74 16.45
C ALA A 102 1.09 -19.83 16.52
N THR A 103 0.51 -19.47 17.66
CA THR A 103 -0.93 -19.51 17.86
C THR A 103 -1.64 -18.62 16.84
N GLN A 104 -2.40 -19.22 15.95
CA GLN A 104 -3.12 -18.54 14.86
C GLN A 104 -4.60 -18.84 14.96
N GLU A 105 -5.41 -17.79 14.97
CA GLU A 105 -6.88 -17.97 14.97
C GLU A 105 -7.34 -18.73 13.72
N GLY A 106 -8.11 -19.80 13.94
CA GLY A 106 -8.61 -20.66 12.86
C GLY A 106 -7.56 -21.56 12.21
N ALA A 107 -6.41 -21.79 12.86
CA ALA A 107 -5.40 -22.74 12.37
C ALA A 107 -6.00 -24.16 12.29
N ALA A 108 -5.82 -24.80 11.15
CA ALA A 108 -6.23 -26.18 10.90
C ALA A 108 -5.49 -26.72 9.66
N VAL A 109 -5.38 -28.03 9.54
CA VAL A 109 -4.84 -28.69 8.35
C VAL A 109 -5.60 -28.21 7.09
N GLY A 110 -4.86 -27.80 6.06
CA GLY A 110 -5.38 -27.24 4.81
C GLY A 110 -5.69 -25.73 4.85
N ARG A 111 -5.57 -25.08 5.99
CA ARG A 111 -5.68 -23.62 6.11
C ARG A 111 -4.37 -22.92 5.82
N ILE A 112 -4.47 -21.63 5.46
CA ILE A 112 -3.30 -20.77 5.26
C ILE A 112 -2.53 -20.63 6.57
N ARG A 113 -1.21 -20.80 6.50
CA ARG A 113 -0.27 -20.54 7.56
C ARG A 113 0.33 -19.15 7.36
N TYR A 114 0.23 -18.30 8.38
CA TYR A 114 0.78 -16.97 8.38
C TYR A 114 2.11 -16.93 9.13
N ARG A 115 2.98 -16.01 8.72
CA ARG A 115 4.30 -15.85 9.32
C ARG A 115 4.23 -15.03 10.60
N ASP A 116 4.79 -15.57 11.67
CA ASP A 116 5.09 -14.83 12.90
C ASP A 116 6.36 -13.98 12.64
N ILE A 117 6.17 -12.67 12.48
CA ILE A 117 7.22 -11.74 12.06
C ILE A 117 8.03 -11.26 13.27
N ASP A 118 7.37 -11.01 14.39
CA ASP A 118 8.01 -10.54 15.62
C ASP A 118 8.46 -11.68 16.56
N HIS A 119 8.17 -12.94 16.16
CA HIS A 119 8.55 -14.15 16.90
C HIS A 119 8.03 -14.21 18.33
N ASN A 120 6.83 -13.66 18.56
CA ASN A 120 6.19 -13.68 19.87
C ASN A 120 5.37 -14.96 20.14
N GLY A 121 5.21 -15.84 19.13
CA GLY A 121 4.48 -17.10 19.20
C GLY A 121 2.96 -16.95 18.99
N VAL A 122 2.48 -15.79 18.57
CA VAL A 122 1.07 -15.52 18.31
C VAL A 122 0.94 -14.71 17.03
N ILE A 123 0.06 -15.12 16.11
CA ILE A 123 -0.25 -14.35 14.90
C ILE A 123 -1.29 -13.28 15.24
N ASP A 124 -0.83 -12.04 15.32
CA ASP A 124 -1.67 -10.88 15.65
C ASP A 124 -1.38 -9.67 14.75
N GLU A 125 -1.95 -8.50 15.04
CA GLU A 125 -1.80 -7.29 14.22
C GLU A 125 -0.33 -6.85 14.03
N ARG A 126 0.60 -7.29 14.89
CA ARG A 126 2.03 -6.96 14.80
C ARG A 126 2.72 -7.74 13.68
N ASP A 127 2.15 -8.86 13.25
CA ASP A 127 2.63 -9.69 12.14
C ASP A 127 2.14 -9.20 10.76
N GLN A 128 1.35 -8.15 10.73
CA GLN A 128 0.96 -7.55 9.48
C GLN A 128 2.14 -6.82 8.84
N ASN A 129 2.25 -6.95 7.53
CA ASN A 129 3.27 -6.29 6.74
C ASN A 129 2.68 -5.78 5.42
N TRP A 130 3.46 -5.06 4.67
CA TRP A 130 3.10 -4.57 3.34
C TRP A 130 2.85 -5.73 2.39
N ILE A 131 1.72 -5.70 1.72
CA ILE A 131 1.34 -6.68 0.72
C ILE A 131 1.37 -6.05 -0.67
N TYR A 132 0.81 -4.85 -0.80
CA TYR A 132 0.53 -4.28 -2.09
C TYR A 132 0.54 -2.74 -2.07
N ASP A 133 1.13 -2.17 -3.13
CA ASP A 133 1.04 -0.75 -3.48
C ASP A 133 -0.01 -0.59 -4.58
N PRO A 134 -1.14 0.13 -4.33
CA PRO A 134 -2.18 0.32 -5.32
C PRO A 134 -1.78 1.30 -6.44
N THR A 135 -0.70 2.04 -6.28
CA THR A 135 -0.25 3.03 -7.26
C THR A 135 0.50 2.34 -8.39
N PRO A 136 0.02 2.43 -9.64
CA PRO A 136 0.77 1.93 -10.79
C PRO A 136 2.11 2.64 -10.89
N SER A 137 3.21 1.90 -10.84
CA SER A 137 4.56 2.46 -11.00
C SER A 137 4.89 2.84 -12.44
N PHE A 138 4.11 2.32 -13.39
CA PHE A 138 4.35 2.45 -14.80
C PHE A 138 3.03 2.39 -15.58
N SER A 139 2.87 3.30 -16.55
CA SER A 139 1.73 3.32 -17.49
C SER A 139 2.26 3.59 -18.90
N TYR A 140 1.63 3.00 -19.88
CA TYR A 140 1.95 3.26 -21.29
C TYR A 140 0.70 3.27 -22.16
N GLY A 141 0.77 3.95 -23.28
CA GLY A 141 -0.26 3.99 -24.31
C GLY A 141 0.34 4.05 -25.70
N LEU A 142 -0.40 3.55 -26.69
CA LEU A 142 -0.05 3.58 -28.11
C LEU A 142 -1.27 4.03 -28.93
#